data_8af230b2403f2fdceaac758291f452f6
#
_entry.id   8af230b2403f2fdceaac758291f452f6
#
_cell.length_a   1.000
_cell.length_b   1.000
_cell.length_c   1.000
_cell.angle_alpha   90.00
_cell.angle_beta   90.00
_cell.angle_gamma   90.00
#
_symmetry.space_group_name_H-M   'P 1'
#
loop_
_entity.id
_entity.type
_entity.pdbx_description
1 polymer ?
#
loop_
_entity_poly.entity_id
_entity_poly.type
_entity_poly.pdbx_seq_one_letter_code
_entity_poly.pdbx_strand_id
1 'polypeptide(L)'
;MPRLDLLIAHNLGLSRGVVTRLCRSRRVTAPDGAPLTDPGLQVAPSELPRDVRIDERAHTLHLRYHLLQHKPVGVVTALRDDRHPTAYELLREAPLYRDLRAVGRLDLETSGLLLWTTEGTLLHKITHPRYAVPRVYQAAVSGPWRAPPDGFELEDGHRPEIVELRALAAAEVHPGLHVPDGARLATITITGGKFHEVRRIFTALGAEVLGLCRVAYGPLTLPRDLPAGQHVGLDLHAVFSGLHPRPRGEVHADDE
;
A
#
# COMPACT_ATOMS: atom_id res chain seq x y z
N MET A 1 -1.89 -16.12 22.11
CA MET A 1 -1.54 -14.78 22.59
C MET A 1 -0.03 -14.60 22.46
N PRO A 2 0.49 -13.50 21.92
CA PRO A 2 1.92 -13.26 21.86
C PRO A 2 2.49 -12.96 23.23
N ARG A 3 3.76 -13.34 23.44
CA ARG A 3 4.50 -13.04 24.67
C ARG A 3 5.09 -11.62 24.57
N LEU A 4 5.22 -10.95 25.71
CA LEU A 4 5.79 -9.60 25.79
C LEU A 4 7.22 -9.52 25.22
N ASP A 5 8.07 -10.52 25.54
CA ASP A 5 9.44 -10.56 25.04
C ASP A 5 9.51 -10.67 23.51
N LEU A 6 8.58 -11.41 22.91
CA LEU A 6 8.47 -11.53 21.45
C LEU A 6 7.97 -10.24 20.81
N LEU A 7 6.94 -9.61 21.39
CA LEU A 7 6.41 -8.34 20.90
C LEU A 7 7.47 -7.25 20.90
N ILE A 8 8.17 -7.06 22.03
CA ILE A 8 9.23 -6.05 22.14
C ILE A 8 10.37 -6.35 21.16
N ALA A 9 10.83 -7.62 21.14
CA ALA A 9 11.90 -8.03 20.24
C ALA A 9 11.56 -7.74 18.77
N HIS A 10 10.34 -8.06 18.36
CA HIS A 10 9.83 -7.87 17.02
C HIS A 10 9.72 -6.37 16.66
N ASN A 11 9.04 -5.60 17.50
CA ASN A 11 8.81 -4.16 17.24
C ASN A 11 10.10 -3.33 17.21
N LEU A 12 11.11 -3.70 18.05
CA LEU A 12 12.34 -2.91 18.18
C LEU A 12 13.55 -3.52 17.46
N GLY A 13 13.38 -4.67 16.81
CA GLY A 13 14.48 -5.38 16.15
C GLY A 13 15.56 -5.87 17.12
N LEU A 14 15.19 -6.18 18.37
CA LEU A 14 16.08 -6.67 19.41
C LEU A 14 16.06 -8.21 19.46
N SER A 15 17.14 -8.82 20.00
CA SER A 15 17.08 -10.25 20.30
C SER A 15 16.23 -10.50 21.55
N ARG A 16 15.52 -11.65 21.62
CA ARG A 16 14.73 -12.04 22.80
C ARG A 16 15.54 -12.08 24.09
N GLY A 17 16.81 -12.51 24.02
CA GLY A 17 17.71 -12.54 25.17
C GLY A 17 18.01 -11.14 25.71
N VAL A 18 18.13 -10.14 24.86
CA VAL A 18 18.25 -8.73 25.27
C VAL A 18 16.99 -8.29 26.00
N VAL A 19 15.81 -8.53 25.40
CA VAL A 19 14.51 -8.14 25.99
C VAL A 19 14.30 -8.83 27.35
N THR A 20 14.61 -10.13 27.46
CA THR A 20 14.52 -10.86 28.74
C THR A 20 15.35 -10.20 29.84
N ARG A 21 16.57 -9.74 29.50
CA ARG A 21 17.42 -9.01 30.49
C ARG A 21 16.81 -7.65 30.84
N LEU A 22 16.29 -6.92 29.89
CA LEU A 22 15.61 -5.63 30.11
C LEU A 22 14.42 -5.78 31.08
N CYS A 23 13.56 -6.77 30.86
CA CYS A 23 12.43 -7.05 31.75
C CYS A 23 12.91 -7.38 33.17
N ARG A 24 13.84 -8.33 33.33
CA ARG A 24 14.36 -8.75 34.62
C ARG A 24 15.08 -7.63 35.40
N SER A 25 15.72 -6.70 34.68
CA SER A 25 16.37 -5.52 35.28
C SER A 25 15.43 -4.32 35.49
N ARG A 26 14.11 -4.51 35.36
CA ARG A 26 13.07 -3.49 35.54
C ARG A 26 13.21 -2.27 34.61
N ARG A 27 13.85 -2.45 33.46
CA ARG A 27 14.04 -1.40 32.43
C ARG A 27 12.88 -1.34 31.45
N VAL A 28 11.92 -2.27 31.52
CA VAL A 28 10.66 -2.23 30.79
C VAL A 28 9.55 -1.90 31.77
N THR A 29 8.80 -0.85 31.50
CA THR A 29 7.68 -0.43 32.36
C THR A 29 6.43 -0.18 31.52
N ALA A 30 5.27 -0.28 32.15
CA ALA A 30 4.02 0.25 31.60
C ALA A 30 4.04 1.79 31.62
N PRO A 31 3.11 2.48 30.92
CA PRO A 31 3.05 3.94 30.87
C PRO A 31 2.96 4.61 32.25
N ASP A 32 2.33 3.95 33.23
CA ASP A 32 2.19 4.40 34.62
C ASP A 32 3.46 4.18 35.46
N GLY A 33 4.53 3.63 34.85
CA GLY A 33 5.79 3.33 35.54
C GLY A 33 5.85 1.96 36.19
N ALA A 34 4.78 1.16 36.20
CA ALA A 34 4.80 -0.19 36.78
C ALA A 34 5.77 -1.10 36.00
N PRO A 35 6.72 -1.79 36.67
CA PRO A 35 7.72 -2.59 35.99
C PRO A 35 7.13 -3.89 35.44
N LEU A 36 7.41 -4.14 34.16
CA LEU A 36 7.03 -5.36 33.44
C LEU A 36 8.19 -6.37 33.51
N THR A 37 8.26 -7.12 34.59
CA THR A 37 9.41 -8.00 34.91
C THR A 37 9.31 -9.40 34.32
N ASP A 38 8.09 -9.86 33.97
CA ASP A 38 7.89 -11.17 33.36
C ASP A 38 7.99 -11.06 31.81
N PRO A 39 9.08 -11.56 31.18
CA PRO A 39 9.21 -11.59 29.73
C PRO A 39 8.20 -12.53 29.06
N GLY A 40 7.64 -13.48 29.83
CA GLY A 40 6.64 -14.46 29.38
C GLY A 40 5.21 -13.96 29.42
N LEU A 41 4.96 -12.76 29.94
CA LEU A 41 3.62 -12.18 30.04
C LEU A 41 2.89 -12.29 28.69
N GLN A 42 1.72 -12.91 28.72
CA GLN A 42 0.84 -13.04 27.55
C GLN A 42 0.06 -11.75 27.38
N VAL A 43 0.12 -11.18 26.16
CA VAL A 43 -0.59 -9.95 25.82
C VAL A 43 -1.76 -10.32 24.91
N ALA A 44 -2.97 -9.96 25.30
CA ALA A 44 -4.14 -10.22 24.48
C ALA A 44 -4.12 -9.33 23.21
N PRO A 45 -4.58 -9.84 22.04
CA PRO A 45 -4.69 -9.00 20.83
C PRO A 45 -5.53 -7.73 21.01
N SER A 46 -6.52 -7.77 21.92
CA SER A 46 -7.36 -6.61 22.28
C SER A 46 -6.62 -5.55 23.10
N GLU A 47 -5.43 -5.89 23.67
CA GLU A 47 -4.56 -4.93 24.37
C GLU A 47 -3.56 -4.25 23.44
N LEU A 48 -3.62 -4.56 22.15
CA LEU A 48 -2.70 -3.99 21.14
C LEU A 48 -3.45 -3.00 20.22
N PRO A 49 -2.82 -1.88 19.86
CA PRO A 49 -1.45 -1.49 20.21
C PRO A 49 -1.28 -1.21 21.69
N ARG A 50 -0.10 -1.51 22.25
CA ARG A 50 0.21 -1.35 23.68
C ARG A 50 1.43 -0.48 23.86
N ASP A 51 1.29 0.55 24.68
CA ASP A 51 2.41 1.41 25.05
C ASP A 51 3.25 0.79 26.18
N VAL A 52 4.56 0.90 26.03
CA VAL A 52 5.55 0.54 27.04
C VAL A 52 6.67 1.57 27.06
N ARG A 53 7.42 1.63 28.15
CA ARG A 53 8.67 2.39 28.22
C ARG A 53 9.85 1.45 28.37
N ILE A 54 10.92 1.74 27.65
CA ILE A 54 12.20 1.03 27.75
C ILE A 54 13.28 2.08 27.94
N ASP A 55 13.97 2.03 29.06
CA ASP A 55 14.94 3.07 29.44
C ASP A 55 14.36 4.49 29.32
N GLU A 56 13.17 4.69 29.88
CA GLU A 56 12.43 5.95 29.85
C GLU A 56 11.86 6.38 28.47
N ARG A 57 12.25 5.71 27.38
CA ARG A 57 11.73 5.98 26.03
C ARG A 57 10.40 5.27 25.81
N ALA A 58 9.41 6.01 25.36
CA ALA A 58 8.10 5.45 25.00
C ALA A 58 8.17 4.70 23.67
N HIS A 59 7.50 3.53 23.63
CA HIS A 59 7.34 2.71 22.44
C HIS A 59 5.92 2.15 22.40
N THR A 60 5.32 2.13 21.21
CA THR A 60 4.03 1.49 20.97
C THR A 60 4.26 0.14 20.31
N LEU A 61 3.81 -0.93 20.94
CA LEU A 61 3.95 -2.30 20.45
C LEU A 61 2.76 -2.66 19.58
N HIS A 62 3.02 -3.13 18.37
CA HIS A 62 2.04 -3.61 17.42
C HIS A 62 2.17 -5.10 17.18
N LEU A 63 1.06 -5.82 17.04
CA LEU A 63 1.05 -7.22 16.58
C LEU A 63 1.14 -7.26 15.04
N ARG A 64 0.48 -6.33 14.38
CA ARG A 64 0.44 -6.14 12.93
C ARG A 64 0.33 -4.65 12.65
N TYR A 65 0.75 -4.26 11.47
CA TYR A 65 0.67 -2.85 11.06
C TYR A 65 0.35 -2.73 9.58
N HIS A 66 -0.50 -1.80 9.26
CA HIS A 66 -0.89 -1.49 7.89
C HIS A 66 -0.83 0.02 7.69
N LEU A 67 -0.45 0.44 6.49
CA LEU A 67 -0.41 1.86 6.18
C LEU A 67 -0.73 2.13 4.71
N LEU A 68 -1.20 3.34 4.45
CA LEU A 68 -1.32 3.97 3.16
C LEU A 68 -0.18 4.97 3.02
N GLN A 69 0.61 4.83 1.97
CA GLN A 69 1.68 5.74 1.59
C GLN A 69 1.28 6.52 0.33
N HIS A 70 1.56 7.81 0.30
CA HIS A 70 1.60 8.58 -0.92
C HIS A 70 2.97 8.40 -1.58
N LYS A 71 3.10 7.39 -2.44
CA LYS A 71 4.35 7.13 -3.15
C LYS A 71 4.68 8.30 -4.09
N PRO A 72 5.85 8.94 -4.01
CA PRO A 72 6.26 9.93 -5.01
C PRO A 72 6.70 9.26 -6.32
N VAL A 73 6.83 10.03 -7.40
CA VAL A 73 7.60 9.63 -8.59
C VAL A 73 9.09 9.52 -8.25
N GLY A 74 9.86 8.80 -9.06
CA GLY A 74 11.31 8.68 -8.88
C GLY A 74 11.74 7.63 -7.84
N VAL A 75 10.81 6.90 -7.21
CA VAL A 75 11.13 5.76 -6.34
C VAL A 75 10.43 4.49 -6.83
N VAL A 76 11.07 3.35 -6.69
CA VAL A 76 10.51 2.06 -7.08
C VAL A 76 9.77 1.38 -5.95
N THR A 77 8.78 0.53 -6.27
CA THR A 77 8.13 -0.33 -5.29
C THR A 77 8.92 -1.62 -5.12
N ALA A 78 9.95 -1.57 -4.29
CA ALA A 78 10.83 -2.69 -3.95
C ALA A 78 11.31 -2.55 -2.51
N LEU A 79 11.76 -3.65 -1.90
CA LEU A 79 12.42 -3.62 -0.58
C LEU A 79 13.88 -3.14 -0.70
N ARG A 80 14.49 -3.39 -1.85
CA ARG A 80 15.84 -2.95 -2.19
C ARG A 80 15.94 -2.78 -3.70
N ASP A 81 16.67 -1.78 -4.13
CA ASP A 81 17.04 -1.54 -5.52
C ASP A 81 18.43 -0.87 -5.55
N ASP A 82 19.30 -1.27 -6.50
CA ASP A 82 20.67 -0.77 -6.55
C ASP A 82 20.79 0.50 -7.43
N ARG A 83 19.75 0.88 -8.14
CA ARG A 83 19.73 2.01 -9.09
C ARG A 83 18.84 3.16 -8.65
N HIS A 84 17.75 2.86 -7.93
CA HIS A 84 16.75 3.84 -7.57
C HIS A 84 16.42 3.77 -6.08
N PRO A 85 16.10 4.89 -5.43
CA PRO A 85 15.56 4.88 -4.08
C PRO A 85 14.24 4.10 -4.07
N THR A 86 13.90 3.49 -2.95
CA THR A 86 12.71 2.67 -2.84
C THR A 86 11.61 3.35 -2.02
N ALA A 87 10.36 3.05 -2.35
CA ALA A 87 9.21 3.47 -1.54
C ALA A 87 9.26 2.90 -0.11
N TYR A 88 9.92 1.74 0.05
CA TYR A 88 10.15 1.09 1.33
C TYR A 88 11.09 1.89 2.24
N GLU A 89 12.15 2.49 1.70
CA GLU A 89 13.10 3.30 2.48
C GLU A 89 12.45 4.52 3.13
N LEU A 90 11.39 5.06 2.52
CA LEU A 90 10.63 6.19 3.06
C LEU A 90 9.80 5.82 4.31
N LEU A 91 9.70 4.51 4.63
CA LEU A 91 8.93 3.98 5.75
C LEU A 91 9.79 3.59 6.96
N ARG A 92 11.06 3.96 7.01
CA ARG A 92 12.02 3.51 8.05
C ARG A 92 11.55 3.75 9.47
N GLU A 93 10.76 4.81 9.69
CA GLU A 93 10.20 5.18 11.00
C GLU A 93 8.83 4.52 11.28
N ALA A 94 8.28 3.78 10.31
CA ALA A 94 6.99 3.11 10.51
C ALA A 94 7.11 1.92 11.47
N PRO A 95 6.09 1.68 12.31
CA PRO A 95 6.04 0.48 13.13
C PRO A 95 6.19 -0.80 12.30
N LEU A 96 6.91 -1.78 12.85
CA LEU A 96 7.17 -3.07 12.20
C LEU A 96 7.75 -2.94 10.77
N TYR A 97 8.53 -1.89 10.52
CA TYR A 97 9.11 -1.57 9.22
C TYR A 97 9.67 -2.80 8.48
N ARG A 98 10.43 -3.67 9.17
CA ARG A 98 11.12 -4.82 8.56
C ARG A 98 10.16 -5.86 7.96
N ASP A 99 8.93 -5.89 8.44
CA ASP A 99 7.92 -6.87 8.04
C ASP A 99 6.93 -6.31 7.01
N LEU A 100 6.97 -5.00 6.77
CA LEU A 100 6.11 -4.37 5.77
C LEU A 100 6.37 -4.93 4.37
N ARG A 101 5.28 -5.26 3.67
CA ARG A 101 5.25 -5.70 2.28
C ARG A 101 4.24 -4.86 1.52
N ALA A 102 4.62 -4.44 0.30
CA ALA A 102 3.75 -3.64 -0.55
C ALA A 102 2.57 -4.47 -1.06
N VAL A 103 1.36 -3.89 -0.99
CA VAL A 103 0.15 -4.45 -1.58
C VAL A 103 0.06 -4.00 -3.04
N GLY A 104 0.59 -4.82 -3.92
CA GLY A 104 0.79 -4.47 -5.32
C GLY A 104 1.99 -3.55 -5.52
N ARG A 105 2.06 -2.98 -6.73
CA ARG A 105 3.20 -2.13 -7.12
C ARG A 105 2.71 -0.87 -7.84
N LEU A 106 3.54 0.15 -7.82
CA LEU A 106 3.49 1.32 -8.70
C LEU A 106 4.86 1.48 -9.37
N ASP A 107 4.85 1.86 -10.63
CA ASP A 107 6.07 2.07 -11.40
C ASP A 107 6.87 3.28 -10.89
N LEU A 108 8.13 3.39 -11.34
CA LEU A 108 9.03 4.50 -11.00
C LEU A 108 8.36 5.87 -11.23
N GLU A 109 7.72 6.04 -12.39
CA GLU A 109 7.07 7.28 -12.83
C GLU A 109 5.60 7.40 -12.46
N THR A 110 5.11 6.53 -11.57
CA THR A 110 3.73 6.57 -11.09
C THR A 110 3.72 6.99 -9.63
N SER A 111 2.98 8.04 -9.31
CA SER A 111 2.74 8.49 -7.94
C SER A 111 1.45 7.90 -7.36
N GLY A 112 1.20 8.18 -6.09
CA GLY A 112 -0.11 7.97 -5.51
C GLY A 112 -0.18 6.89 -4.44
N LEU A 113 -1.37 6.38 -4.23
CA LEU A 113 -1.75 5.48 -3.16
C LEU A 113 -1.05 4.13 -3.29
N LEU A 114 -0.17 3.80 -2.35
CA LEU A 114 0.46 2.50 -2.19
C LEU A 114 0.18 1.97 -0.78
N LEU A 115 -0.38 0.77 -0.69
CA LEU A 115 -0.67 0.12 0.58
C LEU A 115 0.48 -0.78 1.00
N TRP A 116 0.66 -0.90 2.32
CA TRP A 116 1.65 -1.78 2.94
C TRP A 116 1.02 -2.54 4.09
N THR A 117 1.45 -3.77 4.28
CA THR A 117 0.96 -4.65 5.35
C THR A 117 2.07 -5.56 5.87
N THR A 118 1.98 -5.91 7.15
CA THR A 118 2.81 -6.97 7.75
C THR A 118 2.18 -8.36 7.60
N GLU A 119 0.98 -8.48 6.98
CA GLU A 119 0.23 -9.73 6.90
C GLU A 119 0.15 -10.26 5.46
N GLY A 120 0.90 -11.34 5.18
CA GLY A 120 0.94 -11.95 3.85
C GLY A 120 -0.40 -12.50 3.36
N THR A 121 -1.24 -13.02 4.24
CA THR A 121 -2.59 -13.52 3.90
C THR A 121 -3.51 -12.40 3.43
N LEU A 122 -3.46 -11.24 4.09
CA LEU A 122 -4.22 -10.06 3.71
C LEU A 122 -3.69 -9.47 2.41
N LEU A 123 -2.36 -9.39 2.25
CA LEU A 123 -1.72 -8.96 1.01
C LEU A 123 -2.22 -9.82 -0.17
N HIS A 124 -2.13 -11.15 -0.04
CA HIS A 124 -2.59 -12.07 -1.07
C HIS A 124 -4.07 -11.86 -1.41
N LYS A 125 -4.94 -11.74 -0.40
CA LYS A 125 -6.37 -11.50 -0.59
C LYS A 125 -6.64 -10.22 -1.40
N ILE A 126 -5.99 -9.11 -1.05
CA ILE A 126 -6.24 -7.80 -1.68
C ILE A 126 -5.65 -7.73 -3.11
N THR A 127 -4.55 -8.44 -3.38
CA THR A 127 -3.87 -8.38 -4.69
C THR A 127 -4.34 -9.41 -5.69
N HIS A 128 -4.95 -10.50 -5.23
CA HIS A 128 -5.33 -11.63 -6.09
C HIS A 128 -6.44 -11.23 -7.09
N PRO A 129 -6.30 -11.54 -8.40
CA PRO A 129 -7.24 -11.12 -9.45
C PRO A 129 -8.70 -11.49 -9.18
N ARG A 130 -8.96 -12.67 -8.58
CA ARG A 130 -10.31 -13.13 -8.24
C ARG A 130 -11.14 -12.16 -7.38
N TYR A 131 -10.51 -11.26 -6.66
CA TYR A 131 -11.21 -10.26 -5.84
C TYR A 131 -11.49 -8.96 -6.61
N ALA A 132 -10.90 -8.80 -7.78
CA ALA A 132 -11.14 -7.68 -8.69
C ALA A 132 -11.20 -6.32 -8.00
N VAL A 133 -10.28 -6.06 -7.08
CA VAL A 133 -10.23 -4.81 -6.33
C VAL A 133 -9.99 -3.65 -7.29
N PRO A 134 -10.91 -2.69 -7.43
CA PRO A 134 -10.76 -1.60 -8.38
C PRO A 134 -9.62 -0.66 -7.99
N ARG A 135 -8.92 -0.16 -8.97
CA ARG A 135 -7.84 0.83 -8.85
C ARG A 135 -8.16 2.01 -9.73
N VAL A 136 -8.24 3.19 -9.12
CA VAL A 136 -8.55 4.43 -9.84
C VAL A 136 -7.26 5.21 -10.05
N TYR A 137 -7.01 5.54 -11.30
CA TYR A 137 -5.87 6.37 -11.68
C TYR A 137 -6.35 7.67 -12.31
N GLN A 138 -5.66 8.74 -12.02
CA GLN A 138 -5.71 9.98 -12.78
C GLN A 138 -4.47 10.07 -13.66
N ALA A 139 -4.66 10.44 -14.92
CA ALA A 139 -3.61 10.51 -15.92
C ALA A 139 -3.59 11.89 -16.60
N ALA A 140 -2.40 12.42 -16.81
CA ALA A 140 -2.13 13.49 -17.74
C ALA A 140 -1.62 12.84 -19.04
N VAL A 141 -2.26 13.08 -20.17
CA VAL A 141 -1.96 12.42 -21.45
C VAL A 141 -1.64 13.43 -22.55
N SER A 142 -0.86 13.01 -23.56
CA SER A 142 -0.31 13.87 -24.61
C SER A 142 -1.36 14.46 -25.58
N GLY A 143 -2.54 13.85 -25.65
CA GLY A 143 -3.58 14.25 -26.60
C GLY A 143 -4.92 13.54 -26.40
N PRO A 144 -5.84 13.67 -27.35
CA PRO A 144 -7.11 12.95 -27.28
C PRO A 144 -6.87 11.45 -27.44
N TRP A 145 -7.65 10.68 -26.69
CA TRP A 145 -7.71 9.22 -26.82
C TRP A 145 -9.05 8.77 -27.37
N ARG A 146 -9.07 7.60 -28.01
CA ARG A 146 -10.29 6.97 -28.49
C ARG A 146 -10.96 6.20 -27.36
N ALA A 147 -12.28 6.05 -27.41
CA ALA A 147 -12.96 5.12 -26.52
C ALA A 147 -12.48 3.68 -26.79
N PRO A 148 -12.32 2.84 -25.76
CA PRO A 148 -12.02 1.42 -25.95
C PRO A 148 -13.12 0.78 -26.81
N PRO A 149 -12.78 0.08 -27.90
CA PRO A 149 -13.78 -0.66 -28.68
C PRO A 149 -14.26 -1.91 -27.92
N ASP A 150 -15.38 -2.47 -28.36
CA ASP A 150 -15.83 -3.77 -27.86
C ASP A 150 -14.76 -4.83 -28.10
N GLY A 151 -14.47 -5.64 -27.08
CA GLY A 151 -13.42 -6.65 -27.15
C GLY A 151 -12.00 -6.08 -27.19
N PHE A 152 -11.80 -4.86 -26.63
CA PHE A 152 -10.50 -4.19 -26.58
C PHE A 152 -9.40 -5.11 -26.03
N GLU A 153 -8.33 -5.22 -26.80
CA GLU A 153 -7.19 -6.09 -26.53
C GLU A 153 -5.88 -5.33 -26.76
N LEU A 154 -4.89 -5.55 -25.90
CA LEU A 154 -3.55 -5.01 -26.04
C LEU A 154 -2.71 -5.88 -26.98
N GLU A 155 -1.56 -5.37 -27.44
CA GLU A 155 -0.67 -6.04 -28.42
C GLU A 155 -0.26 -7.47 -28.03
N ASP A 156 -0.21 -7.77 -26.73
CA ASP A 156 0.14 -9.10 -26.21
C ASP A 156 -1.06 -10.04 -26.00
N GLY A 157 -2.24 -9.67 -26.53
CA GLY A 157 -3.46 -10.44 -26.38
C GLY A 157 -4.18 -10.22 -25.04
N HIS A 158 -3.62 -9.40 -24.15
CA HIS A 158 -4.28 -9.11 -22.88
C HIS A 158 -5.52 -8.23 -23.06
N ARG A 159 -6.62 -8.63 -22.43
CA ARG A 159 -7.87 -7.87 -22.37
C ARG A 159 -8.00 -7.17 -21.03
N PRO A 160 -7.66 -5.86 -20.94
CA PRO A 160 -7.74 -5.15 -19.67
C PRO A 160 -9.19 -4.98 -19.23
N GLU A 161 -9.45 -5.21 -17.94
CA GLU A 161 -10.76 -4.97 -17.35
C GLU A 161 -10.91 -3.48 -17.01
N ILE A 162 -11.37 -2.69 -17.96
CA ILE A 162 -11.65 -1.25 -17.79
C ILE A 162 -13.08 -1.09 -17.28
N VAL A 163 -13.22 -0.64 -16.03
CA VAL A 163 -14.54 -0.36 -15.42
C VAL A 163 -15.07 0.99 -15.87
N GLU A 164 -14.20 1.99 -15.95
CA GLU A 164 -14.52 3.35 -16.36
C GLU A 164 -13.30 4.01 -17.01
N LEU A 165 -13.52 4.76 -18.08
CA LEU A 165 -12.53 5.68 -18.67
C LEU A 165 -13.25 6.95 -19.11
N ARG A 166 -12.92 8.10 -18.54
CA ARG A 166 -13.52 9.39 -18.87
C ARG A 166 -12.52 10.54 -18.81
N ALA A 167 -12.88 11.66 -19.39
CA ALA A 167 -12.18 12.92 -19.16
C ALA A 167 -12.30 13.33 -17.67
N LEU A 168 -11.26 13.97 -17.17
CA LEU A 168 -11.20 14.47 -15.80
C LEU A 168 -11.25 16.00 -15.81
N ALA A 169 -12.13 16.60 -15.02
CA ALA A 169 -12.18 18.04 -14.86
C ALA A 169 -11.00 18.55 -14.02
N ALA A 170 -10.49 19.75 -14.33
CA ALA A 170 -9.34 20.34 -13.63
C ALA A 170 -9.56 20.43 -12.11
N ALA A 171 -10.79 20.68 -11.65
CA ALA A 171 -11.12 20.75 -10.24
C ALA A 171 -11.03 19.39 -9.51
N GLU A 172 -11.14 18.28 -10.22
CA GLU A 172 -11.05 16.92 -9.67
C GLU A 172 -9.59 16.45 -9.52
N VAL A 173 -8.63 17.11 -10.16
CA VAL A 173 -7.23 16.68 -10.19
C VAL A 173 -6.65 16.58 -8.79
N HIS A 174 -6.05 15.42 -8.49
CA HIS A 174 -5.33 15.22 -7.23
C HIS A 174 -3.99 15.94 -7.26
N PRO A 175 -3.58 16.64 -6.17
CA PRO A 175 -2.29 17.35 -6.11
C PRO A 175 -1.06 16.46 -6.38
N GLY A 176 -1.18 15.16 -6.16
CA GLY A 176 -0.12 14.18 -6.43
C GLY A 176 0.07 13.83 -7.91
N LEU A 177 -0.80 14.29 -8.82
CA LEU A 177 -0.63 14.09 -10.25
C LEU A 177 0.26 15.20 -10.83
N HIS A 178 1.36 14.81 -11.46
CA HIS A 178 2.12 15.75 -12.30
C HIS A 178 1.38 16.00 -13.64
N VAL A 179 1.10 17.27 -13.92
CA VAL A 179 0.36 17.69 -15.12
C VAL A 179 1.25 18.62 -15.94
N PRO A 180 1.89 18.15 -17.01
CA PRO A 180 2.62 19.01 -17.95
C PRO A 180 1.68 19.96 -18.72
N ASP A 181 2.24 21.08 -19.18
CA ASP A 181 1.50 22.06 -19.98
C ASP A 181 0.92 21.41 -21.25
N GLY A 182 -0.33 21.74 -21.55
CA GLY A 182 -1.05 21.23 -22.72
C GLY A 182 -1.55 19.79 -22.60
N ALA A 183 -1.27 19.10 -21.49
CA ALA A 183 -1.77 17.74 -21.27
C ALA A 183 -3.29 17.72 -21.13
N ARG A 184 -3.92 16.67 -21.63
CA ARG A 184 -5.33 16.35 -21.36
C ARG A 184 -5.42 15.48 -20.11
N LEU A 185 -6.53 15.61 -19.41
CA LEU A 185 -6.75 14.94 -18.13
C LEU A 185 -7.78 13.82 -18.29
N ALA A 186 -7.44 12.66 -17.76
CA ALA A 186 -8.29 11.48 -17.75
C ALA A 186 -8.36 10.83 -16.36
N THR A 187 -9.44 10.13 -16.09
CA THR A 187 -9.51 9.15 -15.00
C THR A 187 -9.85 7.79 -15.58
N ILE A 188 -9.19 6.76 -15.07
CA ILE A 188 -9.42 5.38 -15.46
C ILE A 188 -9.53 4.50 -14.23
N THR A 189 -10.54 3.61 -14.22
CA THR A 189 -10.72 2.58 -13.20
C THR A 189 -10.51 1.21 -13.85
N ILE A 190 -9.59 0.43 -13.30
CA ILE A 190 -9.29 -0.93 -13.74
C ILE A 190 -9.34 -1.89 -12.55
N THR A 191 -9.61 -3.17 -12.79
CA THR A 191 -9.50 -4.24 -11.79
C THR A 191 -8.26 -5.12 -12.01
N GLY A 192 -7.63 -5.03 -13.17
CA GLY A 192 -6.33 -5.62 -13.51
C GLY A 192 -5.16 -4.96 -12.79
N GLY A 193 -3.97 -5.31 -13.19
CA GLY A 193 -2.72 -4.78 -12.61
C GLY A 193 -1.48 -5.38 -13.26
N LYS A 194 -1.59 -5.74 -14.55
CA LYS A 194 -0.44 -6.22 -15.33
C LYS A 194 0.58 -5.08 -15.52
N PHE A 195 1.79 -5.45 -15.91
CA PHE A 195 2.91 -4.53 -16.07
C PHE A 195 2.55 -3.35 -16.98
N HIS A 196 2.71 -2.12 -16.50
CA HIS A 196 2.43 -0.87 -17.18
C HIS A 196 1.02 -0.77 -17.81
N GLU A 197 0.03 -1.48 -17.25
CA GLU A 197 -1.27 -1.71 -17.87
C GLU A 197 -1.96 -0.39 -18.28
N VAL A 198 -2.07 0.58 -17.38
CA VAL A 198 -2.70 1.88 -17.68
C VAL A 198 -1.97 2.63 -18.81
N ARG A 199 -0.63 2.61 -18.81
CA ARG A 199 0.18 3.24 -19.88
C ARG A 199 -0.08 2.58 -21.22
N ARG A 200 -0.07 1.25 -21.25
CA ARG A 200 -0.35 0.45 -22.47
C ARG A 200 -1.76 0.67 -22.99
N ILE A 201 -2.76 0.77 -22.10
CA ILE A 201 -4.13 1.10 -22.49
C ILE A 201 -4.16 2.44 -23.23
N PHE A 202 -3.61 3.52 -22.64
CA PHE A 202 -3.62 4.83 -23.29
C PHE A 202 -2.85 4.83 -24.60
N THR A 203 -1.69 4.18 -24.69
CA THR A 203 -0.91 4.03 -25.94
C THR A 203 -1.75 3.37 -27.04
N ALA A 204 -2.43 2.27 -26.72
CA ALA A 204 -3.31 1.59 -27.68
C ALA A 204 -4.53 2.44 -28.08
N LEU A 205 -4.98 3.33 -27.21
CA LEU A 205 -6.08 4.28 -27.50
C LEU A 205 -5.59 5.56 -28.22
N GLY A 206 -4.29 5.70 -28.49
CA GLY A 206 -3.69 6.78 -29.29
C GLY A 206 -3.15 7.96 -28.51
N ALA A 207 -2.92 7.84 -27.19
CA ALA A 207 -2.31 8.88 -26.36
C ALA A 207 -1.18 8.31 -25.48
N GLU A 208 -0.19 9.15 -25.17
CA GLU A 208 0.90 8.79 -24.22
C GLU A 208 0.60 9.33 -22.83
N VAL A 209 0.93 8.54 -21.80
CA VAL A 209 0.81 8.97 -20.39
C VAL A 209 2.03 9.77 -19.99
N LEU A 210 1.86 11.06 -19.75
CA LEU A 210 2.87 12.03 -19.32
C LEU A 210 2.98 12.11 -17.80
N GLY A 211 1.88 11.86 -17.09
CA GLY A 211 1.82 11.78 -15.64
C GLY A 211 0.76 10.77 -15.20
N LEU A 212 1.02 10.04 -14.12
CA LEU A 212 0.11 9.02 -13.61
C LEU A 212 0.10 9.02 -12.08
N CYS A 213 -1.10 9.07 -11.50
CA CYS A 213 -1.30 9.02 -10.06
C CYS A 213 -2.42 8.03 -9.72
N ARG A 214 -2.13 7.02 -8.89
CA ARG A 214 -3.19 6.17 -8.35
C ARG A 214 -3.88 6.87 -7.19
N VAL A 215 -5.11 7.28 -7.38
CA VAL A 215 -5.88 8.07 -6.39
C VAL A 215 -6.80 7.22 -5.53
N ALA A 216 -7.10 5.96 -5.93
CA ALA A 216 -7.87 5.06 -5.10
C ALA A 216 -7.47 3.59 -5.30
N TYR A 217 -7.72 2.77 -4.27
CA TYR A 217 -7.51 1.32 -4.25
C TYR A 217 -8.63 0.67 -3.42
N GLY A 218 -9.57 -0.02 -4.08
CA GLY A 218 -10.79 -0.48 -3.43
C GLY A 218 -11.58 0.71 -2.83
N PRO A 219 -11.99 0.61 -1.57
CA PRO A 219 -12.73 1.69 -0.90
C PRO A 219 -11.83 2.84 -0.39
N LEU A 220 -10.50 2.71 -0.52
CA LEU A 220 -9.57 3.72 -0.03
C LEU A 220 -9.29 4.78 -1.10
N THR A 221 -9.24 6.03 -0.68
CA THR A 221 -8.80 7.16 -1.49
C THR A 221 -7.51 7.76 -0.94
N LEU A 222 -6.68 8.29 -1.81
CA LEU A 222 -5.48 9.03 -1.41
C LEU A 222 -5.91 10.37 -0.80
N PRO A 223 -5.54 10.66 0.47
CA PRO A 223 -5.86 11.95 1.07
C PRO A 223 -5.17 13.09 0.30
N ARG A 224 -5.92 14.12 -0.05
CA ARG A 224 -5.42 15.25 -0.84
C ARG A 224 -4.34 16.08 -0.13
N ASP A 225 -4.35 16.06 1.20
CA ASP A 225 -3.44 16.75 2.10
C ASP A 225 -2.25 15.90 2.56
N LEU A 226 -2.19 14.61 2.17
CA LEU A 226 -1.05 13.75 2.48
C LEU A 226 0.11 14.05 1.52
N PRO A 227 1.23 14.63 2.00
CA PRO A 227 2.36 14.94 1.13
C PRO A 227 2.99 13.69 0.51
N ALA A 228 3.56 13.84 -0.69
CA ALA A 228 4.31 12.78 -1.33
C ALA A 228 5.49 12.31 -0.45
N GLY A 229 5.67 11.01 -0.32
CA GLY A 229 6.64 10.38 0.57
C GLY A 229 6.11 10.05 1.97
N GLN A 230 5.03 10.69 2.40
CA GLN A 230 4.42 10.47 3.73
C GLN A 230 3.44 9.29 3.73
N HIS A 231 3.09 8.84 4.92
CA HIS A 231 2.17 7.73 5.13
C HIS A 231 1.28 7.95 6.34
N VAL A 232 0.16 7.22 6.39
CA VAL A 232 -0.77 7.16 7.52
C VAL A 232 -1.08 5.71 7.85
N GLY A 233 -1.17 5.39 9.13
CA GLY A 233 -1.62 4.07 9.60
C GLY A 233 -3.13 3.90 9.40
N LEU A 234 -3.56 2.66 9.12
CA LEU A 234 -4.98 2.33 8.97
C LEU A 234 -5.24 0.85 9.29
N ASP A 235 -6.49 0.47 9.46
CA ASP A 235 -6.91 -0.92 9.62
C ASP A 235 -7.43 -1.50 8.30
N LEU A 236 -6.55 -2.21 7.56
CA LEU A 236 -6.94 -2.87 6.31
C LEU A 236 -7.94 -4.00 6.51
N HIS A 237 -8.02 -4.62 7.69
CA HIS A 237 -9.05 -5.64 7.96
C HIS A 237 -10.44 -5.00 7.99
N ALA A 238 -10.59 -3.88 8.69
CA ALA A 238 -11.85 -3.15 8.70
C ALA A 238 -12.25 -2.67 7.30
N VAL A 239 -11.29 -2.09 6.57
CA VAL A 239 -11.50 -1.56 5.20
C VAL A 239 -11.93 -2.65 4.21
N PHE A 240 -11.28 -3.83 4.24
CA PHE A 240 -11.54 -4.92 3.30
C PHE A 240 -12.36 -6.07 3.91
N SER A 241 -13.12 -5.82 4.98
CA SER A 241 -13.97 -6.82 5.64
C SER A 241 -15.00 -7.42 4.69
N GLY A 242 -15.60 -6.61 3.82
CA GLY A 242 -16.59 -7.01 2.81
C GLY A 242 -16.02 -7.54 1.50
N LEU A 243 -14.69 -7.78 1.40
CA LEU A 243 -14.08 -8.25 0.16
C LEU A 243 -14.38 -9.74 -0.07
N HIS A 244 -15.18 -10.04 -1.10
CA HIS A 244 -15.53 -11.39 -1.52
C HIS A 244 -14.97 -11.70 -2.91
N PRO A 245 -14.56 -12.96 -3.18
CA PRO A 245 -14.11 -13.35 -4.51
C PRO A 245 -15.28 -13.34 -5.50
N ARG A 246 -14.99 -13.04 -6.77
CA ARG A 246 -15.95 -13.24 -7.86
C ARG A 246 -16.35 -14.73 -7.96
N PRO A 247 -17.57 -15.06 -8.39
CA PRO A 247 -17.97 -16.44 -8.68
C PRO A 247 -17.02 -17.10 -9.68
N ARG A 248 -16.74 -18.41 -9.51
CA ARG A 248 -15.97 -19.17 -10.50
C ARG A 248 -16.75 -19.22 -11.81
N GLY A 249 -16.21 -18.67 -12.89
CA GLY A 249 -16.83 -18.60 -14.22
C GLY A 249 -16.73 -17.23 -14.89
N GLU A 250 -16.40 -16.17 -14.13
CA GLU A 250 -16.19 -14.82 -14.65
C GLU A 250 -14.71 -14.43 -14.79
N VAL A 251 -13.78 -15.36 -14.48
CA VAL A 251 -12.34 -15.14 -14.62
C VAL A 251 -11.94 -15.60 -16.01
N HIS A 252 -11.44 -14.68 -16.85
CA HIS A 252 -10.86 -15.04 -18.14
C HIS A 252 -9.67 -15.98 -17.92
N ALA A 253 -9.50 -16.98 -18.82
CA ALA A 253 -8.58 -18.11 -18.74
C ALA A 253 -7.06 -17.75 -18.75
N ASP A 254 -6.69 -16.49 -18.62
CA ASP A 254 -5.32 -15.99 -18.77
C ASP A 254 -4.59 -15.74 -17.43
N ASP A 255 -5.15 -16.20 -16.31
CA ASP A 255 -4.62 -15.94 -14.96
C ASP A 255 -3.98 -17.17 -14.27
N GLU A 256 -3.61 -18.24 -15.02
CA GLU A 256 -2.80 -19.37 -14.51
C GLU A 256 -1.30 -19.23 -14.85
#